data_f9459aa591b14dbe850ce1324091772d
#
_entry.id   f9459aa591b14dbe850ce1324091772d
#
_cell.length_a   1.000
_cell.length_b   1.000
_cell.length_c   1.000
_cell.angle_alpha   90.00
_cell.angle_beta   90.00
_cell.angle_gamma   90.00
#
_symmetry.space_group_name_H-M   'P 1'
#
loop_
_entity.id
_entity.type
_entity.pdbx_description
1 polymer ?
#
loop_
_entity_poly.entity_id
_entity_poly.type
_entity_poly.pdbx_seq_one_letter_code
_entity_poly.pdbx_strand_id
1 'polypeptide(L)'
;MSIFIIAEIGINHNGDINLAKQLIDLAVDSGCDAVKFQKRDINLVYSKELLDSPRESPWGTTQREQKEGLEFGQAEYEEIDRYCRKKKIEWFASAWELNSLRFLDQFNCKYAKIASAMLVDETFLKEVAARGKYTFISTAMSDMPMIERAVKIFRSAQCPFELMHCVGTYPMRPENANLRCIQTLRETFNCPVGYSGHESGLAVSYAAVGMGITSLERHITLDRSMYGSDQAASLEGAGLHMLCGTIRKMELALGDGIKRILDEEKPVAQKLRAHITPSLPW
;
A
#
# COMPACT_ATOMS: atom_id res chain seq x y z
N MET A 1 -6.12 -1.66 17.01
CA MET A 1 -6.30 -0.77 15.82
C MET A 1 -6.48 -1.64 14.62
N SER A 2 -7.40 -1.28 13.71
CA SER A 2 -7.57 -2.01 12.45
C SER A 2 -6.50 -1.55 11.46
N ILE A 3 -5.86 -2.50 10.77
CA ILE A 3 -4.87 -2.22 9.72
C ILE A 3 -5.60 -1.76 8.47
N PHE A 4 -5.18 -0.64 7.90
CA PHE A 4 -5.74 -0.11 6.66
C PHE A 4 -5.14 -0.85 5.46
N ILE A 5 -5.95 -1.64 4.75
CA ILE A 5 -5.50 -2.50 3.65
C ILE A 5 -5.75 -1.79 2.31
N ILE A 6 -4.67 -1.55 1.57
CA ILE A 6 -4.66 -0.88 0.28
C ILE A 6 -4.38 -1.91 -0.82
N ALA A 7 -5.33 -2.09 -1.72
CA ALA A 7 -5.15 -2.89 -2.93
C ALA A 7 -4.57 -2.00 -4.03
N GLU A 8 -3.29 -2.16 -4.35
CA GLU A 8 -2.62 -1.42 -5.42
C GLU A 8 -2.97 -2.05 -6.78
N ILE A 9 -3.85 -1.41 -7.52
CA ILE A 9 -4.15 -1.76 -8.91
C ILE A 9 -2.99 -1.31 -9.80
N GLY A 10 -2.40 -0.16 -9.49
CA GLY A 10 -1.24 0.37 -10.20
C GLY A 10 -1.51 0.51 -11.69
N ILE A 11 -0.76 -0.26 -12.48
CA ILE A 11 -0.91 -0.37 -13.95
C ILE A 11 -1.51 -1.72 -14.39
N ASN A 12 -1.91 -2.57 -13.46
CA ASN A 12 -2.41 -3.93 -13.76
C ASN A 12 -3.78 -3.95 -14.45
N HIS A 13 -4.43 -2.80 -14.57
CA HIS A 13 -5.62 -2.61 -15.39
C HIS A 13 -5.35 -2.60 -16.90
N ASN A 14 -4.07 -2.56 -17.32
CA ASN A 14 -3.66 -2.62 -18.73
C ASN A 14 -4.41 -1.64 -19.66
N GLY A 15 -4.70 -0.40 -19.20
CA GLY A 15 -5.41 0.61 -19.98
C GLY A 15 -6.90 0.30 -20.22
N ASP A 16 -7.45 -0.75 -19.64
CA ASP A 16 -8.86 -1.14 -19.78
C ASP A 16 -9.65 -0.83 -18.50
N ILE A 17 -10.63 0.06 -18.64
CA ILE A 17 -11.51 0.46 -17.53
C ILE A 17 -12.36 -0.71 -16.99
N ASN A 18 -12.66 -1.71 -17.81
CA ASN A 18 -13.40 -2.89 -17.35
C ASN A 18 -12.52 -3.80 -16.49
N LEU A 19 -11.23 -3.94 -16.84
CA LEU A 19 -10.27 -4.62 -15.97
C LEU A 19 -10.07 -3.86 -14.66
N ALA A 20 -9.99 -2.54 -14.71
CA ALA A 20 -9.93 -1.71 -13.49
C ALA A 20 -11.15 -1.95 -12.57
N LYS A 21 -12.36 -2.01 -13.13
CA LYS A 21 -13.59 -2.32 -12.36
C LYS A 21 -13.58 -3.71 -11.76
N GLN A 22 -13.11 -4.72 -12.48
CA GLN A 22 -12.97 -6.08 -11.96
C GLN A 22 -11.97 -6.12 -10.80
N LEU A 23 -10.86 -5.38 -10.87
CA LEU A 23 -9.89 -5.25 -9.79
C LEU A 23 -10.46 -4.50 -8.58
N ILE A 24 -11.29 -3.47 -8.81
CA ILE A 24 -12.04 -2.80 -7.73
C ILE A 24 -13.00 -3.79 -7.05
N ASP A 25 -13.75 -4.57 -7.83
CA ASP A 25 -14.67 -5.59 -7.29
C ASP A 25 -13.92 -6.63 -6.47
N LEU A 26 -12.79 -7.12 -6.98
CA LEU A 26 -11.92 -8.04 -6.27
C LEU A 26 -11.44 -7.47 -4.93
N ALA A 27 -11.06 -6.21 -4.87
CA ALA A 27 -10.64 -5.55 -3.64
C ALA A 27 -11.79 -5.43 -2.62
N VAL A 28 -12.99 -5.04 -3.09
CA VAL A 28 -14.21 -4.95 -2.25
C VAL A 28 -14.58 -6.33 -1.69
N ASP A 29 -14.66 -7.34 -2.53
CA ASP A 29 -15.04 -8.70 -2.16
C ASP A 29 -14.03 -9.34 -1.19
N SER A 30 -12.77 -8.93 -1.27
CA SER A 30 -11.71 -9.39 -0.36
C SER A 30 -11.68 -8.63 0.97
N GLY A 31 -12.37 -7.50 1.10
CA GLY A 31 -12.41 -6.69 2.34
C GLY A 31 -11.25 -5.71 2.48
N CYS A 32 -10.73 -5.19 1.36
CA CYS A 32 -9.79 -4.07 1.36
C CYS A 32 -10.49 -2.76 1.74
N ASP A 33 -9.75 -1.84 2.35
CA ASP A 33 -10.26 -0.53 2.76
C ASP A 33 -10.17 0.50 1.64
N ALA A 34 -9.19 0.34 0.73
CA ALA A 34 -9.01 1.23 -0.42
C ALA A 34 -8.39 0.52 -1.62
N VAL A 35 -8.61 1.09 -2.81
CA VAL A 35 -7.86 0.77 -4.03
C VAL A 35 -6.97 1.94 -4.40
N LYS A 36 -5.80 1.64 -4.98
CA LYS A 36 -4.85 2.67 -5.39
C LYS A 36 -4.47 2.51 -6.86
N PHE A 37 -4.34 3.65 -7.52
CA PHE A 37 -3.90 3.81 -8.90
C PHE A 37 -2.60 4.63 -8.98
N GLN A 38 -2.13 4.85 -10.20
CA GLN A 38 -0.98 5.69 -10.48
C GLN A 38 -1.34 6.66 -11.60
N LYS A 39 -0.88 7.91 -11.51
CA LYS A 39 -1.10 8.93 -12.54
C LYS A 39 0.22 9.56 -12.93
N ARG A 40 0.50 9.59 -14.25
CA ARG A 40 1.71 10.16 -14.82
C ARG A 40 1.38 11.04 -16.01
N ASP A 41 2.12 12.13 -16.16
CA ASP A 41 2.36 12.73 -17.47
C ASP A 41 3.65 12.11 -18.01
N ILE A 42 3.53 11.21 -18.96
CA ILE A 42 4.68 10.40 -19.44
C ILE A 42 5.81 11.25 -20.04
N ASN A 43 5.49 12.41 -20.61
CA ASN A 43 6.50 13.30 -21.18
C ASN A 43 7.29 14.07 -20.09
N LEU A 44 6.77 14.18 -18.88
CA LEU A 44 7.46 14.79 -17.76
C LEU A 44 8.22 13.75 -16.90
N VAL A 45 7.70 12.53 -16.82
CA VAL A 45 8.28 11.47 -15.97
C VAL A 45 9.44 10.76 -16.66
N TYR A 46 9.40 10.63 -17.99
CA TYR A 46 10.38 9.83 -18.74
C TYR A 46 11.14 10.69 -19.74
N SER A 47 12.44 10.41 -19.92
CA SER A 47 13.23 11.09 -20.95
C SER A 47 12.77 10.69 -22.34
N LYS A 48 12.99 11.61 -23.29
CA LYS A 48 12.65 11.36 -24.70
C LYS A 48 13.37 10.12 -25.24
N GLU A 49 14.64 9.94 -24.90
CA GLU A 49 15.47 8.80 -25.33
C GLU A 49 14.87 7.48 -24.82
N LEU A 50 14.38 7.44 -23.58
CA LEU A 50 13.69 6.27 -23.06
C LEU A 50 12.37 6.03 -23.79
N LEU A 51 11.56 7.07 -23.97
CA LEU A 51 10.26 6.93 -24.64
C LEU A 51 10.39 6.43 -26.08
N ASP A 52 11.41 6.86 -26.78
CA ASP A 52 11.67 6.46 -28.17
C ASP A 52 12.39 5.12 -28.29
N SER A 53 12.81 4.51 -27.17
CA SER A 53 13.49 3.20 -27.18
C SER A 53 12.54 2.05 -27.49
N PRO A 54 13.04 0.96 -28.13
CA PRO A 54 12.23 -0.21 -28.48
C PRO A 54 11.66 -0.92 -27.24
N ARG A 55 10.38 -1.30 -27.32
CA ARG A 55 9.69 -2.16 -26.37
C ARG A 55 8.47 -2.81 -27.01
N GLU A 56 8.52 -4.13 -27.15
CA GLU A 56 7.34 -4.89 -27.58
C GLU A 56 6.23 -4.84 -26.51
N SER A 57 5.02 -4.49 -26.92
CA SER A 57 3.86 -4.39 -26.05
C SER A 57 2.56 -4.57 -26.84
N PRO A 58 1.41 -4.80 -26.18
CA PRO A 58 0.11 -4.84 -26.84
C PRO A 58 -0.28 -3.54 -27.57
N TRP A 59 0.35 -2.42 -27.24
CA TRP A 59 0.04 -1.08 -27.81
C TRP A 59 1.00 -0.64 -28.87
N GLY A 60 2.10 -1.35 -29.11
CA GLY A 60 3.11 -1.01 -30.11
C GLY A 60 4.50 -1.48 -29.73
N THR A 61 5.51 -0.93 -30.40
CA THR A 61 6.90 -1.40 -30.35
C THR A 61 7.88 -0.42 -29.68
N THR A 62 7.35 0.64 -29.07
CA THR A 62 8.13 1.64 -28.34
C THR A 62 7.71 1.74 -26.88
N GLN A 63 8.61 2.24 -26.00
CA GLN A 63 8.28 2.54 -24.61
C GLN A 63 7.15 3.58 -24.51
N ARG A 64 7.11 4.55 -25.45
CA ARG A 64 6.05 5.56 -25.52
C ARG A 64 4.68 4.93 -25.68
N GLU A 65 4.50 4.13 -26.72
CA GLU A 65 3.22 3.45 -27.01
C GLU A 65 2.78 2.58 -25.83
N GLN A 66 3.71 1.87 -25.21
CA GLN A 66 3.43 1.04 -24.03
C GLN A 66 2.97 1.88 -22.83
N LYS A 67 3.61 3.02 -22.57
CA LYS A 67 3.24 3.86 -21.43
C LYS A 67 1.95 4.64 -21.68
N GLU A 68 1.73 5.15 -22.89
CA GLU A 68 0.48 5.78 -23.29
C GLU A 68 -0.70 4.81 -23.20
N GLY A 69 -0.51 3.58 -23.66
CA GLY A 69 -1.52 2.54 -23.57
C GLY A 69 -1.91 2.12 -22.13
N LEU A 70 -1.02 2.37 -21.15
CA LEU A 70 -1.27 2.09 -19.74
C LEU A 70 -1.89 3.26 -18.97
N GLU A 71 -1.79 4.51 -19.45
CA GLU A 71 -2.27 5.67 -18.72
C GLU A 71 -3.77 5.90 -18.94
N PHE A 72 -4.47 6.16 -17.86
CA PHE A 72 -5.86 6.61 -17.88
C PHE A 72 -5.95 8.14 -18.00
N GLY A 73 -6.95 8.58 -18.77
CA GLY A 73 -7.32 9.99 -18.92
C GLY A 73 -8.46 10.40 -17.99
N GLN A 74 -9.07 11.54 -18.32
CA GLN A 74 -10.15 12.15 -17.55
C GLN A 74 -11.37 11.23 -17.42
N ALA A 75 -11.81 10.66 -18.55
CA ALA A 75 -13.03 9.84 -18.59
C ALA A 75 -12.92 8.58 -17.72
N GLU A 76 -11.76 7.91 -17.75
CA GLU A 76 -11.52 6.72 -16.95
C GLU A 76 -11.46 7.04 -15.46
N TYR A 77 -10.82 8.15 -15.04
CA TYR A 77 -10.77 8.55 -13.64
C TYR A 77 -12.14 9.01 -13.10
N GLU A 78 -12.96 9.68 -13.91
CA GLU A 78 -14.35 9.99 -13.56
C GLU A 78 -15.18 8.71 -13.36
N GLU A 79 -14.96 7.71 -14.21
CA GLU A 79 -15.62 6.41 -14.08
C GLU A 79 -15.12 5.65 -12.85
N ILE A 80 -13.82 5.66 -12.54
CA ILE A 80 -13.24 5.08 -11.31
C ILE A 80 -13.88 5.73 -10.08
N ASP A 81 -13.93 7.06 -10.02
CA ASP A 81 -14.52 7.79 -8.91
C ASP A 81 -15.99 7.41 -8.69
N ARG A 82 -16.76 7.41 -9.78
CA ARG A 82 -18.18 7.01 -9.75
C ARG A 82 -18.34 5.54 -9.28
N TYR A 83 -17.49 4.66 -9.80
CA TYR A 83 -17.58 3.22 -9.51
C TYR A 83 -17.18 2.91 -8.07
N CYS A 84 -16.09 3.48 -7.58
CA CYS A 84 -15.64 3.32 -6.18
C CYS A 84 -16.68 3.85 -5.19
N ARG A 85 -17.31 5.01 -5.48
CA ARG A 85 -18.44 5.52 -4.66
C ARG A 85 -19.62 4.54 -4.63
N LYS A 86 -19.98 3.96 -5.78
CA LYS A 86 -21.06 2.95 -5.86
C LYS A 86 -20.71 1.71 -5.03
N LYS A 87 -19.46 1.27 -5.06
CA LYS A 87 -18.95 0.10 -4.33
C LYS A 87 -18.62 0.40 -2.86
N LYS A 88 -18.66 1.66 -2.45
CA LYS A 88 -18.33 2.13 -1.09
C LYS A 88 -16.91 1.78 -0.65
N ILE A 89 -15.97 1.86 -1.56
CA ILE A 89 -14.53 1.70 -1.29
C ILE A 89 -13.83 3.04 -1.54
N GLU A 90 -12.87 3.38 -0.68
CA GLU A 90 -12.03 4.56 -0.90
C GLU A 90 -11.07 4.31 -2.07
N TRP A 91 -10.74 5.37 -2.79
CA TRP A 91 -9.70 5.30 -3.81
C TRP A 91 -8.81 6.52 -3.78
N PHE A 92 -7.58 6.36 -4.23
CA PHE A 92 -6.60 7.42 -4.45
C PHE A 92 -5.55 6.99 -5.46
N ALA A 93 -4.66 7.91 -5.84
CA ALA A 93 -3.58 7.58 -6.77
C ALA A 93 -2.25 8.20 -6.35
N SER A 94 -1.15 7.54 -6.71
CA SER A 94 0.17 8.15 -6.67
C SER A 94 0.34 9.07 -7.87
N ALA A 95 0.49 10.38 -7.64
CA ALA A 95 0.97 11.29 -8.67
C ALA A 95 2.50 11.16 -8.82
N TRP A 96 3.00 11.22 -10.04
CA TRP A 96 4.43 11.09 -10.34
C TRP A 96 5.08 12.43 -10.74
N GLU A 97 4.33 13.51 -10.78
CA GLU A 97 4.75 14.89 -11.04
C GLU A 97 3.60 15.87 -10.75
N LEU A 98 3.88 17.17 -10.85
CA LEU A 98 2.93 18.20 -10.42
C LEU A 98 1.66 18.29 -11.28
N ASN A 99 1.72 17.99 -12.59
CA ASN A 99 0.51 18.01 -13.44
C ASN A 99 -0.45 16.90 -13.03
N SER A 100 0.07 15.68 -12.76
CA SER A 100 -0.73 14.57 -12.24
C SER A 100 -1.30 14.87 -10.85
N LEU A 101 -0.54 15.58 -9.99
CA LEU A 101 -1.04 15.99 -8.69
C LEU A 101 -2.23 16.97 -8.84
N ARG A 102 -2.10 17.99 -9.72
CA ARG A 102 -3.19 18.93 -10.03
C ARG A 102 -4.39 18.24 -10.68
N PHE A 103 -4.12 17.27 -11.57
CA PHE A 103 -5.18 16.44 -12.14
C PHE A 103 -5.98 15.71 -11.06
N LEU A 104 -5.34 15.15 -10.05
CA LEU A 104 -6.00 14.44 -8.95
C LEU A 104 -6.73 15.36 -7.98
N ASP A 105 -6.44 16.67 -7.95
CA ASP A 105 -7.12 17.63 -7.07
C ASP A 105 -8.62 17.79 -7.40
N GLN A 106 -9.05 17.50 -8.62
CA GLN A 106 -10.45 17.52 -9.02
C GLN A 106 -11.30 16.41 -8.38
N PHE A 107 -10.67 15.37 -7.88
CA PHE A 107 -11.31 14.26 -7.19
C PHE A 107 -11.18 14.43 -5.67
N ASN A 108 -12.26 14.22 -4.95
CA ASN A 108 -12.25 14.38 -3.50
C ASN A 108 -11.68 13.14 -2.79
N CYS A 109 -10.47 12.71 -3.16
CA CYS A 109 -9.76 11.62 -2.48
C CYS A 109 -9.36 12.05 -1.07
N LYS A 110 -9.61 11.19 -0.07
CA LYS A 110 -9.23 11.44 1.33
C LYS A 110 -7.73 11.32 1.57
N TYR A 111 -7.06 10.51 0.78
CA TYR A 111 -5.67 10.11 0.95
C TYR A 111 -4.81 10.61 -0.19
N ALA A 112 -3.54 10.80 0.09
CA ALA A 112 -2.50 11.02 -0.90
C ALA A 112 -1.41 9.94 -0.78
N LYS A 113 -0.66 9.70 -1.84
CA LYS A 113 0.45 8.76 -1.86
C LYS A 113 1.68 9.37 -2.51
N ILE A 114 2.80 9.27 -1.80
CA ILE A 114 4.14 9.52 -2.35
C ILE A 114 4.73 8.17 -2.76
N ALA A 115 4.92 7.96 -4.05
CA ALA A 115 5.69 6.84 -4.55
C ALA A 115 7.17 6.99 -4.14
N SER A 116 7.86 5.88 -3.89
CA SER A 116 9.26 5.89 -3.42
C SER A 116 10.19 6.74 -4.29
N ALA A 117 10.01 6.71 -5.61
CA ALA A 117 10.79 7.51 -6.54
C ALA A 117 10.64 9.02 -6.32
N MET A 118 9.51 9.48 -5.79
CA MET A 118 9.18 10.89 -5.58
C MET A 118 9.61 11.41 -4.21
N LEU A 119 10.11 10.54 -3.31
CA LEU A 119 10.49 10.93 -1.95
C LEU A 119 11.61 11.98 -1.90
N VAL A 120 12.43 12.05 -2.92
CA VAL A 120 13.56 12.99 -2.99
C VAL A 120 13.24 14.31 -3.70
N ASP A 121 12.03 14.45 -4.28
CA ASP A 121 11.58 15.71 -4.89
C ASP A 121 10.92 16.62 -3.86
N GLU A 122 11.72 17.47 -3.22
CA GLU A 122 11.25 18.38 -2.16
C GLU A 122 10.15 19.35 -2.65
N THR A 123 10.20 19.79 -3.90
CA THR A 123 9.16 20.67 -4.47
C THR A 123 7.83 19.93 -4.55
N PHE A 124 7.86 18.72 -5.07
CA PHE A 124 6.67 17.86 -5.13
C PHE A 124 6.13 17.53 -3.72
N LEU A 125 7.01 17.18 -2.77
CA LEU A 125 6.62 16.89 -1.40
C LEU A 125 5.92 18.08 -0.71
N LYS A 126 6.44 19.31 -0.90
CA LYS A 126 5.84 20.56 -0.37
C LYS A 126 4.43 20.78 -0.95
N GLU A 127 4.28 20.56 -2.24
CA GLU A 127 2.99 20.69 -2.92
C GLU A 127 1.97 19.66 -2.44
N VAL A 128 2.38 18.40 -2.22
CA VAL A 128 1.50 17.37 -1.65
C VAL A 128 1.13 17.72 -0.20
N ALA A 129 2.10 18.08 0.62
CA ALA A 129 1.89 18.41 2.02
C ALA A 129 0.95 19.63 2.20
N ALA A 130 1.04 20.63 1.30
CA ALA A 130 0.15 21.81 1.32
C ALA A 130 -1.33 21.47 1.15
N ARG A 131 -1.67 20.31 0.60
CA ARG A 131 -3.07 19.85 0.45
C ARG A 131 -3.68 19.30 1.73
N GLY A 132 -2.87 19.05 2.77
CA GLY A 132 -3.33 18.62 4.09
C GLY A 132 -4.01 17.25 4.15
N LYS A 133 -3.94 16.44 3.08
CA LYS A 133 -4.53 15.10 3.06
C LYS A 133 -3.64 14.11 3.82
N TYR A 134 -4.23 13.12 4.49
CA TYR A 134 -3.44 12.03 5.08
C TYR A 134 -2.62 11.33 4.00
N THR A 135 -1.30 11.33 4.16
CA THR A 135 -0.37 10.94 3.10
C THR A 135 0.44 9.70 3.48
N PHE A 136 0.36 8.67 2.66
CA PHE A 136 1.22 7.49 2.72
C PHE A 136 2.53 7.76 1.98
N ILE A 137 3.68 7.66 2.66
CA ILE A 137 4.99 7.97 2.08
C ILE A 137 5.83 6.70 2.00
N SER A 138 6.00 6.15 0.80
CA SER A 138 6.86 4.99 0.56
C SER A 138 8.33 5.34 0.58
N THR A 139 9.15 4.46 1.20
CA THR A 139 10.56 4.74 1.55
C THR A 139 11.58 3.85 0.81
N ALA A 140 11.17 3.08 -0.22
CA ALA A 140 12.14 2.32 -1.00
C ALA A 140 13.15 3.23 -1.69
N MET A 141 14.34 2.71 -1.97
CA MET A 141 15.44 3.45 -2.62
C MET A 141 15.89 4.71 -1.85
N SER A 142 15.60 4.78 -0.54
CA SER A 142 15.92 5.95 0.29
C SER A 142 16.64 5.54 1.56
N ASP A 143 17.63 6.34 1.94
CA ASP A 143 18.31 6.25 3.22
C ASP A 143 17.64 7.12 4.31
N MET A 144 18.11 7.00 5.54
CA MET A 144 17.53 7.74 6.68
C MET A 144 17.58 9.26 6.49
N PRO A 145 18.69 9.89 6.00
CA PRO A 145 18.73 11.33 5.70
C PRO A 145 17.70 11.78 4.66
N MET A 146 17.42 10.97 3.61
CA MET A 146 16.39 11.29 2.61
C MET A 146 15.00 11.28 3.23
N ILE A 147 14.70 10.25 4.03
CA ILE A 147 13.42 10.12 4.73
C ILE A 147 13.22 11.26 5.73
N GLU A 148 14.27 11.63 6.47
CA GLU A 148 14.23 12.75 7.43
C GLU A 148 13.82 14.07 6.75
N ARG A 149 14.35 14.35 5.56
CA ARG A 149 13.98 15.57 4.80
C ARG A 149 12.48 15.56 4.45
N ALA A 150 11.96 14.42 3.96
CA ALA A 150 10.53 14.29 3.68
C ALA A 150 9.68 14.48 4.94
N VAL A 151 10.04 13.84 6.05
CA VAL A 151 9.35 13.98 7.35
C VAL A 151 9.33 15.43 7.82
N LYS A 152 10.45 16.17 7.71
CA LYS A 152 10.53 17.59 8.06
C LYS A 152 9.56 18.45 7.25
N ILE A 153 9.42 18.18 5.94
CA ILE A 153 8.49 18.90 5.06
C ILE A 153 7.04 18.70 5.53
N PHE A 154 6.63 17.46 5.75
CA PHE A 154 5.25 17.13 6.17
C PHE A 154 4.93 17.68 7.56
N ARG A 155 5.87 17.60 8.50
CA ARG A 155 5.72 18.19 9.84
C ARG A 155 5.62 19.71 9.80
N SER A 156 6.46 20.38 9.00
CA SER A 156 6.40 21.84 8.86
C SER A 156 5.09 22.32 8.26
N ALA A 157 4.49 21.54 7.37
CA ALA A 157 3.18 21.81 6.79
C ALA A 157 2.01 21.35 7.69
N GLN A 158 2.26 20.74 8.84
CA GLN A 158 1.26 20.10 9.70
C GLN A 158 0.36 19.11 8.96
N CYS A 159 0.88 18.50 7.88
CA CYS A 159 0.16 17.53 7.09
C CYS A 159 0.25 16.15 7.75
N PRO A 160 -0.87 15.46 8.00
CA PRO A 160 -0.83 14.12 8.58
C PRO A 160 -0.24 13.12 7.59
N PHE A 161 0.65 12.25 8.08
CA PHE A 161 1.32 11.25 7.25
C PHE A 161 1.66 10.00 8.02
N GLU A 162 1.94 8.93 7.28
CA GLU A 162 2.67 7.75 7.76
C GLU A 162 3.77 7.35 6.77
N LEU A 163 4.83 6.75 7.28
CA LEU A 163 5.87 6.15 6.46
C LEU A 163 5.46 4.72 6.08
N MET A 164 5.75 4.30 4.87
CA MET A 164 5.57 2.92 4.44
C MET A 164 6.93 2.29 4.15
N HIS A 165 7.35 1.35 4.99
CA HIS A 165 8.53 0.55 4.68
C HIS A 165 8.27 -0.30 3.43
N CYS A 166 9.18 -0.26 2.48
CA CYS A 166 9.11 -1.07 1.26
C CYS A 166 10.49 -1.25 0.62
N VAL A 167 10.58 -2.23 -0.29
CA VAL A 167 11.76 -2.49 -1.13
C VAL A 167 11.34 -2.41 -2.59
N GLY A 168 12.09 -1.68 -3.41
CA GLY A 168 11.72 -1.31 -4.78
C GLY A 168 12.11 -2.34 -5.85
N THR A 169 12.09 -3.64 -5.56
CA THR A 169 12.29 -4.71 -6.54
C THR A 169 11.01 -5.54 -6.71
N TYR A 170 10.67 -5.94 -7.94
CA TYR A 170 9.43 -6.61 -8.31
C TYR A 170 9.70 -7.92 -9.08
N PRO A 171 9.51 -9.11 -8.48
CA PRO A 171 9.21 -9.35 -7.08
C PRO A 171 10.42 -9.10 -6.16
N MET A 172 10.14 -8.74 -4.90
CA MET A 172 11.14 -8.63 -3.85
C MET A 172 11.46 -10.02 -3.29
N ARG A 173 12.74 -10.31 -3.03
CA ARG A 173 13.16 -11.51 -2.32
C ARG A 173 12.95 -11.34 -0.80
N PRO A 174 12.43 -12.35 -0.08
CA PRO A 174 12.14 -12.23 1.36
C PRO A 174 13.32 -11.80 2.22
N GLU A 175 14.55 -12.23 1.89
CA GLU A 175 15.80 -11.85 2.61
C GLU A 175 16.10 -10.35 2.52
N ASN A 176 15.56 -9.65 1.52
CA ASN A 176 15.72 -8.21 1.34
C ASN A 176 14.65 -7.38 2.06
N ALA A 177 13.61 -8.01 2.61
CA ALA A 177 12.49 -7.30 3.24
C ALA A 177 12.92 -6.44 4.43
N ASN A 178 13.90 -6.89 5.22
CA ASN A 178 14.42 -6.19 6.40
C ASN A 178 13.32 -5.52 7.25
N LEU A 179 12.30 -6.28 7.62
CA LEU A 179 11.10 -5.77 8.31
C LEU A 179 11.41 -5.03 9.62
N ARG A 180 12.58 -5.26 10.23
CA ARG A 180 13.02 -4.51 11.43
C ARG A 180 13.11 -3.01 11.16
N CYS A 181 13.25 -2.57 9.91
CA CYS A 181 13.17 -1.15 9.54
C CYS A 181 11.84 -0.51 9.92
N ILE A 182 10.73 -1.28 10.01
CA ILE A 182 9.42 -0.77 10.48
C ILE A 182 9.56 -0.19 11.90
N GLN A 183 10.22 -0.91 12.79
CA GLN A 183 10.48 -0.43 14.15
C GLN A 183 11.44 0.74 14.16
N THR A 184 12.56 0.66 13.41
CA THR A 184 13.53 1.73 13.29
C THR A 184 12.90 3.05 12.82
N LEU A 185 12.05 2.99 11.78
CA LEU A 185 11.35 4.17 11.26
C LEU A 185 10.37 4.75 12.30
N ARG A 186 9.62 3.87 12.98
CA ARG A 186 8.67 4.28 14.02
C ARG A 186 9.34 4.98 15.18
N GLU A 187 10.43 4.42 15.71
CA GLU A 187 11.18 4.98 16.84
C GLU A 187 11.92 6.27 16.47
N THR A 188 12.58 6.28 15.28
CA THR A 188 13.35 7.45 14.85
C THR A 188 12.46 8.64 14.55
N PHE A 189 11.34 8.41 13.86
CA PHE A 189 10.47 9.49 13.39
C PHE A 189 9.22 9.68 14.24
N ASN A 190 8.97 8.87 15.27
CA ASN A 190 7.79 8.95 16.12
C ASN A 190 6.51 9.21 15.29
N CYS A 191 6.24 8.33 14.31
CA CYS A 191 5.09 8.38 13.41
C CYS A 191 4.54 6.98 13.15
N PRO A 192 3.30 6.85 12.67
CA PRO A 192 2.78 5.58 12.17
C PRO A 192 3.64 5.05 11.03
N VAL A 193 3.76 3.72 10.96
CA VAL A 193 4.51 3.04 9.90
C VAL A 193 3.69 1.89 9.34
N GLY A 194 3.45 1.92 8.03
CA GLY A 194 2.88 0.86 7.23
C GLY A 194 3.93 0.01 6.51
N TYR A 195 3.46 -0.93 5.74
CA TYR A 195 4.28 -1.78 4.87
C TYR A 195 3.70 -1.81 3.46
N SER A 196 4.54 -1.59 2.45
CA SER A 196 4.19 -1.76 1.03
C SER A 196 5.01 -2.92 0.46
N GLY A 197 4.35 -4.06 0.27
CA GLY A 197 5.01 -5.33 -0.03
C GLY A 197 5.02 -5.66 -1.53
N HIS A 198 6.20 -6.04 -2.04
CA HIS A 198 6.41 -6.47 -3.43
C HIS A 198 6.90 -7.93 -3.51
N GLU A 199 6.82 -8.66 -2.41
CA GLU A 199 7.17 -10.08 -2.33
C GLU A 199 6.13 -10.98 -2.98
N SER A 200 6.54 -12.16 -3.41
CA SER A 200 5.63 -13.25 -3.75
C SER A 200 5.10 -13.91 -2.48
N GLY A 201 3.81 -14.23 -2.45
CA GLY A 201 3.17 -14.87 -1.30
C GLY A 201 2.79 -13.90 -0.18
N LEU A 202 2.50 -14.42 1.02
CA LEU A 202 1.86 -13.69 2.12
C LEU A 202 2.68 -13.65 3.41
N ALA A 203 3.72 -14.48 3.53
CA ALA A 203 4.45 -14.67 4.80
C ALA A 203 5.10 -13.38 5.30
N VAL A 204 5.71 -12.60 4.42
CA VAL A 204 6.37 -11.32 4.78
C VAL A 204 5.33 -10.29 5.21
N SER A 205 4.20 -10.20 4.49
CA SER A 205 3.07 -9.33 4.87
C SER A 205 2.52 -9.67 6.27
N TYR A 206 2.34 -10.96 6.60
CA TYR A 206 1.90 -11.36 7.94
C TYR A 206 2.94 -11.04 9.01
N ALA A 207 4.23 -11.24 8.72
CA ALA A 207 5.29 -10.85 9.64
C ALA A 207 5.28 -9.34 9.90
N ALA A 208 5.05 -8.51 8.89
CA ALA A 208 4.92 -7.06 9.03
C ALA A 208 3.70 -6.70 9.91
N VAL A 209 2.56 -7.39 9.74
CA VAL A 209 1.38 -7.24 10.61
C VAL A 209 1.74 -7.51 12.07
N GLY A 210 2.47 -8.59 12.34
CA GLY A 210 2.95 -8.93 13.69
C GLY A 210 3.89 -7.87 14.29
N MET A 211 4.51 -7.03 13.48
CA MET A 211 5.32 -5.89 13.92
C MET A 211 4.50 -4.62 14.19
N GLY A 212 3.18 -4.68 14.09
CA GLY A 212 2.27 -3.60 14.44
C GLY A 212 2.24 -2.47 13.41
N ILE A 213 2.22 -2.79 12.13
CA ILE A 213 2.00 -1.81 11.06
C ILE A 213 0.61 -1.19 11.15
N THR A 214 0.47 0.04 10.63
CA THR A 214 -0.81 0.79 10.59
C THR A 214 -1.54 0.59 9.27
N SER A 215 -0.81 0.37 8.19
CA SER A 215 -1.37 0.07 6.87
C SER A 215 -0.55 -0.99 6.14
N LEU A 216 -1.21 -1.67 5.21
CA LEU A 216 -0.59 -2.64 4.32
C LEU A 216 -1.01 -2.36 2.88
N GLU A 217 -0.04 -2.21 1.99
CA GLU A 217 -0.27 -2.07 0.56
C GLU A 217 0.28 -3.29 -0.19
N ARG A 218 -0.54 -3.90 -1.06
CA ARG A 218 -0.13 -4.99 -1.94
C ARG A 218 -0.70 -4.78 -3.33
N HIS A 219 0.14 -5.02 -4.34
CA HIS A 219 -0.33 -5.09 -5.73
C HIS A 219 -1.31 -6.25 -5.91
N ILE A 220 -2.36 -6.02 -6.71
CA ILE A 220 -3.38 -7.01 -7.05
C ILE A 220 -3.49 -7.20 -8.56
N THR A 221 -3.88 -8.40 -8.99
CA THR A 221 -4.11 -8.75 -10.39
C THR A 221 -5.25 -9.75 -10.52
N LEU A 222 -5.86 -9.79 -11.69
CA LEU A 222 -6.80 -10.86 -12.03
C LEU A 222 -6.07 -12.15 -12.40
N ASP A 223 -4.89 -12.03 -13.05
CA ASP A 223 -4.07 -13.17 -13.46
C ASP A 223 -2.60 -12.69 -13.58
N ARG A 224 -1.70 -13.34 -12.85
CA ARG A 224 -0.26 -13.03 -12.84
C ARG A 224 0.44 -13.29 -14.17
N SER A 225 -0.17 -14.00 -15.08
CA SER A 225 0.33 -14.24 -16.43
C SER A 225 0.03 -13.12 -17.43
N MET A 226 -0.81 -12.14 -17.03
CA MET A 226 -1.12 -10.99 -17.87
C MET A 226 0.12 -10.15 -18.15
N TYR A 227 0.06 -9.37 -19.24
CA TYR A 227 1.11 -8.42 -19.58
C TYR A 227 1.24 -7.34 -18.49
N GLY A 228 2.48 -7.07 -18.05
CA GLY A 228 2.77 -5.97 -17.11
C GLY A 228 3.93 -6.30 -16.17
N SER A 229 4.71 -5.28 -15.79
CA SER A 229 5.87 -5.43 -14.90
C SER A 229 5.49 -5.83 -13.47
N ASP A 230 4.30 -5.44 -13.03
CA ASP A 230 3.87 -5.57 -11.64
C ASP A 230 3.08 -6.87 -11.39
N GLN A 231 2.60 -7.52 -12.47
CA GLN A 231 1.75 -8.72 -12.42
C GLN A 231 2.39 -9.86 -11.60
N ALA A 232 3.68 -10.12 -11.83
CA ALA A 232 4.39 -11.22 -11.18
C ALA A 232 4.51 -11.07 -9.65
N ALA A 233 4.54 -9.85 -9.12
CA ALA A 233 4.60 -9.54 -7.71
C ALA A 233 3.21 -9.34 -7.07
N SER A 234 2.15 -9.39 -7.89
CA SER A 234 0.78 -9.11 -7.48
C SER A 234 0.08 -10.33 -6.87
N LEU A 235 -0.93 -10.05 -6.04
CA LEU A 235 -1.82 -11.07 -5.49
C LEU A 235 -3.02 -11.25 -6.41
N GLU A 236 -3.31 -12.51 -6.73
CA GLU A 236 -4.59 -12.90 -7.34
C GLU A 236 -5.69 -13.01 -6.29
N GLY A 237 -6.94 -13.16 -6.73
CA GLY A 237 -8.11 -13.12 -5.87
C GLY A 237 -8.05 -14.02 -4.65
N ALA A 238 -7.65 -15.29 -4.81
CA ALA A 238 -7.52 -16.21 -3.68
C ALA A 238 -6.48 -15.74 -2.65
N GLY A 239 -5.35 -15.21 -3.12
CA GLY A 239 -4.29 -14.67 -2.26
C GLY A 239 -4.73 -13.42 -1.52
N LEU A 240 -5.42 -12.49 -2.19
CA LEU A 240 -5.92 -11.27 -1.57
C LEU A 240 -6.99 -11.56 -0.51
N HIS A 241 -7.93 -12.47 -0.81
CA HIS A 241 -8.97 -12.89 0.13
C HIS A 241 -8.37 -13.52 1.39
N MET A 242 -7.38 -14.40 1.19
CA MET A 242 -6.65 -15.03 2.30
C MET A 242 -5.88 -13.98 3.12
N LEU A 243 -5.23 -13.02 2.47
CA LEU A 243 -4.51 -11.93 3.14
C LEU A 243 -5.43 -11.15 4.06
N CYS A 244 -6.50 -10.57 3.52
CA CYS A 244 -7.44 -9.75 4.28
C CYS A 244 -8.09 -10.53 5.42
N GLY A 245 -8.63 -11.72 5.14
CA GLY A 245 -9.27 -12.55 6.15
C GLY A 245 -8.33 -12.97 7.29
N THR A 246 -7.06 -13.26 6.97
CA THR A 246 -6.05 -13.60 7.99
C THR A 246 -5.64 -12.38 8.81
N ILE A 247 -5.46 -11.22 8.19
CA ILE A 247 -5.14 -9.98 8.91
C ILE A 247 -6.22 -9.65 9.94
N ARG A 248 -7.51 -9.72 9.57
CA ARG A 248 -8.61 -9.46 10.52
C ARG A 248 -8.59 -10.44 11.69
N LYS A 249 -8.21 -11.70 11.50
CA LYS A 249 -8.00 -12.67 12.58
C LYS A 249 -6.78 -12.33 13.44
N MET A 250 -5.68 -11.89 12.80
CA MET A 250 -4.47 -11.49 13.53
C MET A 250 -4.74 -10.26 14.42
N GLU A 251 -5.51 -9.27 13.96
CA GLU A 251 -5.92 -8.10 14.74
C GLU A 251 -6.62 -8.50 16.04
N LEU A 252 -7.50 -9.50 15.98
CA LEU A 252 -8.16 -10.06 17.16
C LEU A 252 -7.18 -10.81 18.08
N ALA A 253 -6.27 -11.59 17.48
CA ALA A 253 -5.33 -12.44 18.22
C ALA A 253 -4.22 -11.64 18.92
N LEU A 254 -3.82 -10.47 18.36
CA LEU A 254 -2.79 -9.61 18.97
C LEU A 254 -3.24 -9.04 20.32
N GLY A 255 -4.54 -8.79 20.52
CA GLY A 255 -5.10 -8.36 21.80
C GLY A 255 -4.55 -7.02 22.30
N ASP A 256 -4.61 -6.83 23.62
CA ASP A 256 -4.19 -5.60 24.31
C ASP A 256 -2.84 -5.73 25.06
N GLY A 257 -2.22 -6.91 25.02
CA GLY A 257 -0.95 -7.20 25.69
C GLY A 257 -1.04 -7.38 27.22
N ILE A 258 -2.24 -7.33 27.79
CA ILE A 258 -2.41 -7.51 29.24
C ILE A 258 -2.61 -8.98 29.54
N LYS A 259 -1.68 -9.60 30.29
CA LYS A 259 -1.81 -10.98 30.74
C LYS A 259 -2.81 -11.09 31.85
N ARG A 260 -3.87 -11.87 31.66
CA ARG A 260 -4.93 -12.12 32.61
C ARG A 260 -5.42 -13.57 32.54
N ILE A 261 -6.08 -14.03 33.57
CA ILE A 261 -6.82 -15.30 33.54
C ILE A 261 -8.18 -14.99 32.89
N LEU A 262 -8.48 -15.65 31.80
CA LEU A 262 -9.77 -15.52 31.13
C LEU A 262 -10.85 -16.28 31.94
N ASP A 263 -12.10 -15.84 31.88
CA ASP A 263 -13.21 -16.51 32.54
C ASP A 263 -13.35 -17.96 32.07
N GLU A 264 -13.09 -18.23 30.81
CA GLU A 264 -13.09 -19.56 30.20
C GLU A 264 -11.95 -20.47 30.76
N GLU A 265 -10.83 -19.90 31.21
CA GLU A 265 -9.70 -20.63 31.79
C GLU A 265 -9.94 -21.01 33.26
N LYS A 266 -10.83 -20.31 33.98
CA LYS A 266 -11.06 -20.56 35.41
C LYS A 266 -11.48 -22.00 35.74
N PRO A 267 -12.48 -22.61 35.04
CA PRO A 267 -12.85 -24.02 35.29
C PRO A 267 -11.72 -24.99 34.97
N VAL A 268 -10.94 -24.70 33.90
CA VAL A 268 -9.79 -25.51 33.48
C VAL A 268 -8.69 -25.44 34.56
N ALA A 269 -8.42 -24.24 35.05
CA ALA A 269 -7.44 -24.01 36.11
C ALA A 269 -7.83 -24.75 37.41
N GLN A 270 -9.11 -24.68 37.82
CA GLN A 270 -9.61 -25.41 38.99
C GLN A 270 -9.39 -26.93 38.87
N LYS A 271 -9.74 -27.48 37.71
CA LYS A 271 -9.57 -28.90 37.41
C LYS A 271 -8.09 -29.33 37.42
N LEU A 272 -7.24 -28.63 36.72
CA LEU A 272 -5.84 -29.02 36.52
C LEU A 272 -4.96 -28.74 37.74
N ARG A 273 -5.36 -27.80 38.61
CA ARG A 273 -4.62 -27.38 39.81
C ARG A 273 -5.23 -27.90 41.09
N ALA A 274 -6.19 -28.81 41.07
CA ALA A 274 -6.88 -29.33 42.24
C ALA A 274 -5.95 -29.99 43.28
N HIS A 275 -4.78 -30.47 42.85
CA HIS A 275 -3.76 -31.10 43.70
C HIS A 275 -2.67 -30.11 44.16
N ILE A 276 -2.73 -28.84 43.76
CA ILE A 276 -1.72 -27.84 44.10
C ILE A 276 -2.29 -26.89 45.14
N THR A 277 -1.54 -26.66 46.24
CA THR A 277 -1.82 -25.58 47.17
C THR A 277 -1.15 -24.32 46.68
N PRO A 278 -1.87 -23.31 46.15
CA PRO A 278 -1.25 -22.13 45.62
C PRO A 278 -0.63 -21.28 46.73
N SER A 279 0.59 -20.77 46.49
CA SER A 279 1.26 -19.82 47.40
C SER A 279 0.67 -18.41 47.31
N LEU A 280 -0.11 -18.13 46.28
CA LEU A 280 -0.84 -16.89 46.07
C LEU A 280 -2.30 -17.18 45.70
N PRO A 281 -3.25 -16.36 46.16
CA PRO A 281 -4.65 -16.47 45.71
C PRO A 281 -4.75 -16.19 44.20
N TRP A 282 -5.62 -16.92 43.54
CA TRP A 282 -5.85 -16.83 42.10
C TRP A 282 -7.35 -16.76 41.75
#